data_66a51f0b38e43f4fac228916d2624c93
#
_entry.id   66a51f0b38e43f4fac228916d2624c93
#
_cell.length_a   1.000
_cell.length_b   1.000
_cell.length_c   1.000
_cell.angle_alpha   90.00
_cell.angle_beta   90.00
_cell.angle_gamma   90.00
#
_symmetry.space_group_name_H-M   'P 1'
#
loop_
_entity.id
_entity.type
_entity.pdbx_description
1 polymer ?
#
loop_
_entity_poly.entity_id
_entity_poly.type
_entity_poly.pdbx_seq_one_letter_code
_entity_poly.pdbx_strand_id
1 'polypeptide(L)'
;SSAASDVYKRQAKGYTDVIGVTLGTGVGGGILTGGRLLEGARGLGGELGHFRLHALDGVACTCGAIGCYERYAATTALVRSAQKAGLDAPDGRAIFEAAAAGDARTLAVLNGWINEIAQGLAGLVHIFNPQLILIGGGVSAQQALLIDPLAAQVRKSIMPAFAEGLEVRAAALQNDAGLVGAVCYFKQQQ
;
A
#
# COMPACT_ATOMS: atom_id res chain seq x y z
N SER A 1 -12.22 10.82 13.15
CA SER A 1 -12.08 11.38 14.50
C SER A 1 -10.81 12.23 14.59
N SER A 2 -10.79 13.22 15.47
CA SER A 2 -9.67 14.17 15.65
C SER A 2 -8.34 13.50 15.98
N ALA A 3 -8.35 12.39 16.72
CA ALA A 3 -7.14 11.65 17.08
C ALA A 3 -6.43 11.01 15.87
N ALA A 4 -7.20 10.49 14.92
CA ALA A 4 -6.66 9.89 13.70
C ALA A 4 -5.98 10.94 12.82
N SER A 5 -6.58 12.14 12.67
CA SER A 5 -5.98 13.23 11.90
C SER A 5 -4.70 13.78 12.54
N ASP A 6 -4.60 13.77 13.88
CA ASP A 6 -3.43 14.28 14.61
C ASP A 6 -2.20 13.38 14.46
N VAL A 7 -2.38 12.06 14.51
CA VAL A 7 -1.26 11.12 14.35
C VAL A 7 -0.71 11.15 12.93
N TYR A 8 -1.60 11.26 11.94
CA TYR A 8 -1.16 11.37 10.55
C TYR A 8 -0.49 12.72 10.27
N LYS A 9 -1.03 13.83 10.79
CA LYS A 9 -0.36 15.15 10.72
C LYS A 9 1.06 15.10 11.31
N ARG A 10 1.27 14.31 12.39
CA ARG A 10 2.60 14.13 12.98
C ARG A 10 3.53 13.31 12.11
N GLN A 11 3.04 12.27 11.43
CA GLN A 11 3.86 11.40 10.59
C GLN A 11 4.23 12.02 9.23
N ALA A 12 3.32 12.81 8.64
CA ALA A 12 3.57 13.57 7.42
C ALA A 12 4.11 14.99 7.69
N LYS A 13 4.40 15.32 8.96
CA LYS A 13 4.95 16.64 9.30
C LYS A 13 6.30 16.84 8.63
N GLY A 14 6.40 17.90 7.82
CA GLY A 14 7.61 18.21 7.05
C GLY A 14 7.64 17.66 5.64
N TYR A 15 6.64 16.83 5.23
CA TYR A 15 6.50 16.31 3.87
C TYR A 15 5.37 17.02 3.14
N THR A 16 5.59 17.37 1.88
CA THR A 16 4.59 17.97 0.98
C THR A 16 4.07 16.99 -0.05
N ASP A 17 4.87 15.96 -0.38
CA ASP A 17 4.56 14.99 -1.41
C ASP A 17 4.56 13.59 -0.79
N VAL A 18 3.36 13.06 -0.56
CA VAL A 18 3.13 11.83 0.20
C VAL A 18 2.12 10.95 -0.51
N ILE A 19 2.38 9.67 -0.58
CA ILE A 19 1.42 8.66 -0.99
C ILE A 19 1.05 7.82 0.23
N GLY A 20 -0.23 7.80 0.58
CA GLY A 20 -0.79 6.87 1.56
C GLY A 20 -1.45 5.70 0.84
N VAL A 21 -1.15 4.47 1.25
CA VAL A 21 -1.77 3.25 0.74
C VAL A 21 -2.25 2.40 1.91
N THR A 22 -3.49 1.96 1.87
CA THR A 22 -4.03 1.01 2.86
C THR A 22 -4.17 -0.37 2.23
N LEU A 23 -3.57 -1.36 2.88
CA LEU A 23 -3.61 -2.77 2.49
C LEU A 23 -4.56 -3.53 3.43
N GLY A 24 -5.74 -3.83 2.93
CA GLY A 24 -6.81 -4.52 3.65
C GLY A 24 -7.52 -5.52 2.74
N THR A 25 -8.84 -5.66 2.90
CA THR A 25 -9.70 -6.44 1.99
C THR A 25 -9.56 -5.94 0.54
N GLY A 26 -9.37 -4.65 0.37
CA GLY A 26 -9.00 -3.98 -0.87
C GLY A 26 -7.76 -3.12 -0.71
N VAL A 27 -7.48 -2.27 -1.69
CA VAL A 27 -6.42 -1.27 -1.68
C VAL A 27 -7.04 0.12 -1.77
N GLY A 28 -6.96 0.88 -0.68
CA GLY A 28 -7.30 2.29 -0.67
C GLY A 28 -6.07 3.17 -0.79
N GLY A 29 -6.27 4.44 -1.10
CA GLY A 29 -5.15 5.36 -1.19
C GLY A 29 -5.50 6.83 -1.13
N GLY A 30 -4.47 7.65 -1.06
CA GLY A 30 -4.56 9.10 -1.15
C GLY A 30 -3.20 9.69 -1.47
N ILE A 31 -3.19 10.79 -2.20
CA ILE A 31 -1.97 11.46 -2.66
C ILE A 31 -1.99 12.90 -2.20
N LEU A 32 -0.91 13.33 -1.55
CA LEU A 32 -0.59 14.73 -1.34
C LEU A 32 0.48 15.12 -2.36
N THR A 33 0.30 16.25 -3.01
CA THR A 33 1.30 16.86 -3.87
C THR A 33 1.34 18.35 -3.62
N GLY A 34 2.55 18.90 -3.39
CA GLY A 34 2.71 20.30 -2.97
C GLY A 34 1.93 20.64 -1.70
N GLY A 35 1.75 19.68 -0.78
CA GLY A 35 1.01 19.85 0.48
C GLY A 35 -0.51 19.84 0.33
N ARG A 36 -1.05 19.57 -0.88
CA ARG A 36 -2.49 19.52 -1.16
C ARG A 36 -2.93 18.12 -1.55
N LEU A 37 -4.18 17.77 -1.19
CA LEU A 37 -4.78 16.53 -1.62
C LEU A 37 -5.04 16.56 -3.13
N LEU A 38 -4.69 15.48 -3.80
CA LEU A 38 -5.10 15.23 -5.19
C LEU A 38 -6.54 14.71 -5.22
N GLU A 39 -7.50 15.62 -5.31
CA GLU A 39 -8.93 15.26 -5.36
C GLU A 39 -9.38 14.87 -6.77
N GLY A 40 -8.72 15.39 -7.79
CA GLY A 40 -9.19 15.29 -9.17
C GLY A 40 -10.43 16.15 -9.42
N ALA A 41 -10.91 16.12 -10.66
CA ALA A 41 -12.00 17.01 -11.11
C ALA A 41 -13.36 16.78 -10.42
N ARG A 42 -13.57 15.60 -9.82
CA ARG A 42 -14.85 15.20 -9.21
C ARG A 42 -14.68 14.58 -7.82
N GLY A 43 -13.57 14.84 -7.14
CA GLY A 43 -13.29 14.24 -5.82
C GLY A 43 -13.00 12.74 -5.85
N LEU A 44 -12.65 12.16 -7.00
CA LEU A 44 -12.38 10.74 -7.20
C LEU A 44 -10.88 10.47 -7.39
N GLY A 45 -10.01 11.43 -7.10
CA GLY A 45 -8.57 11.24 -7.14
C GLY A 45 -8.09 10.29 -6.04
N GLY A 46 -7.04 9.52 -6.31
CA GLY A 46 -6.46 8.62 -5.30
C GLY A 46 -7.05 7.21 -5.26
N GLU A 47 -7.87 6.81 -6.22
CA GLU A 47 -8.35 5.42 -6.39
C GLU A 47 -7.21 4.48 -6.83
N LEU A 48 -6.18 4.39 -5.98
CA LEU A 48 -4.92 3.70 -6.28
C LEU A 48 -5.07 2.20 -6.48
N GLY A 49 -6.12 1.59 -5.96
CA GLY A 49 -6.39 0.16 -6.15
C GLY A 49 -6.78 -0.20 -7.59
N HIS A 50 -7.23 0.77 -8.41
CA HIS A 50 -7.88 0.47 -9.68
C HIS A 50 -7.07 0.78 -10.94
N PHE A 51 -5.83 1.27 -10.85
CA PHE A 51 -4.96 1.26 -12.03
C PHE A 51 -4.55 -0.20 -12.36
N ARG A 52 -4.32 -0.46 -13.65
CA ARG A 52 -4.03 -1.82 -14.12
C ARG A 52 -2.56 -2.17 -13.97
N LEU A 53 -2.25 -3.15 -13.15
CA LEU A 53 -0.91 -3.71 -13.01
C LEU A 53 -0.68 -4.85 -14.02
N HIS A 54 -1.71 -5.69 -14.25
CA HIS A 54 -1.69 -6.83 -15.17
C HIS A 54 -2.81 -6.69 -16.21
N ALA A 55 -2.58 -5.88 -17.25
CA ALA A 55 -3.62 -5.47 -18.17
C ALA A 55 -4.11 -6.58 -19.13
N LEU A 56 -3.25 -7.57 -19.45
CA LEU A 56 -3.55 -8.55 -20.49
C LEU A 56 -4.13 -9.85 -19.94
N ASP A 57 -3.57 -10.36 -18.82
CA ASP A 57 -3.85 -11.68 -18.26
C ASP A 57 -4.28 -11.62 -16.79
N GLY A 58 -4.73 -10.45 -16.37
CA GLY A 58 -5.02 -10.16 -14.97
C GLY A 58 -6.33 -10.76 -14.46
N VAL A 59 -6.45 -10.77 -13.14
CA VAL A 59 -7.65 -11.20 -12.42
C VAL A 59 -8.76 -10.15 -12.58
N ALA A 60 -10.00 -10.59 -12.81
CA ALA A 60 -11.17 -9.73 -12.87
C ALA A 60 -11.35 -8.92 -11.56
N CYS A 61 -11.65 -7.66 -11.69
CA CYS A 61 -11.89 -6.74 -10.58
C CYS A 61 -13.38 -6.40 -10.46
N THR A 62 -13.84 -6.12 -9.24
CA THR A 62 -15.22 -5.70 -8.95
C THR A 62 -15.60 -4.39 -9.62
N CYS A 63 -14.62 -3.55 -10.00
CA CYS A 63 -14.86 -2.32 -10.77
C CYS A 63 -15.19 -2.57 -12.26
N GLY A 64 -15.24 -3.83 -12.69
CA GLY A 64 -15.48 -4.21 -14.09
C GLY A 64 -14.22 -4.33 -14.96
N ALA A 65 -13.05 -3.94 -14.46
CA ALA A 65 -11.78 -4.05 -15.19
C ALA A 65 -11.08 -5.39 -14.91
N ILE A 66 -10.00 -5.65 -15.65
CA ILE A 66 -9.09 -6.80 -15.45
C ILE A 66 -7.74 -6.27 -15.00
N GLY A 67 -7.09 -6.95 -14.04
CA GLY A 67 -5.71 -6.71 -13.67
C GLY A 67 -5.47 -5.47 -12.80
N CYS A 68 -6.48 -4.98 -12.09
CA CYS A 68 -6.32 -3.87 -11.16
C CYS A 68 -5.32 -4.20 -10.04
N TYR A 69 -4.54 -3.23 -9.61
CA TYR A 69 -3.53 -3.33 -8.56
C TYR A 69 -4.08 -3.98 -7.28
N GLU A 70 -5.29 -3.63 -6.86
CA GLU A 70 -5.96 -4.22 -5.71
C GLU A 70 -6.01 -5.75 -5.76
N ARG A 71 -6.19 -6.33 -6.96
CA ARG A 71 -6.31 -7.79 -7.13
C ARG A 71 -5.00 -8.52 -6.83
N TYR A 72 -3.90 -7.80 -6.67
CA TYR A 72 -2.56 -8.32 -6.40
C TYR A 72 -1.98 -7.81 -5.07
N ALA A 73 -2.29 -6.59 -4.68
CA ALA A 73 -1.72 -5.93 -3.50
C ALA A 73 -2.59 -6.04 -2.23
N ALA A 74 -3.91 -6.29 -2.35
CA ALA A 74 -4.77 -6.47 -1.17
C ALA A 74 -4.38 -7.70 -0.34
N THR A 75 -4.69 -7.69 0.96
CA THR A 75 -4.50 -8.85 1.85
C THR A 75 -5.28 -10.08 1.36
N THR A 76 -6.43 -9.88 0.73
CA THR A 76 -7.19 -10.94 0.07
C THR A 76 -6.42 -11.61 -1.08
N ALA A 77 -5.55 -10.87 -1.76
CA ALA A 77 -4.67 -11.43 -2.78
C ALA A 77 -3.56 -12.30 -2.17
N LEU A 78 -3.00 -11.89 -1.04
CA LEU A 78 -2.04 -12.71 -0.29
C LEU A 78 -2.65 -14.05 0.13
N VAL A 79 -3.84 -14.02 0.74
CA VAL A 79 -4.57 -15.25 1.14
C VAL A 79 -4.84 -16.14 -0.05
N ARG A 80 -5.33 -15.59 -1.15
CA ARG A 80 -5.55 -16.34 -2.40
C ARG A 80 -4.26 -16.97 -2.94
N SER A 81 -3.13 -16.29 -2.85
CA SER A 81 -1.84 -16.82 -3.29
C SER A 81 -1.35 -17.94 -2.39
N ALA A 82 -1.56 -17.84 -1.08
CA ALA A 82 -1.27 -18.90 -0.11
C ALA A 82 -2.09 -20.16 -0.38
N GLN A 83 -3.39 -20.01 -0.60
CA GLN A 83 -4.29 -21.10 -0.95
C GLN A 83 -3.88 -21.78 -2.26
N LYS A 84 -3.54 -21.02 -3.31
CA LYS A 84 -3.02 -21.56 -4.57
C LYS A 84 -1.71 -22.33 -4.39
N ALA A 85 -0.87 -21.92 -3.46
CA ALA A 85 0.35 -22.63 -3.09
C ALA A 85 0.10 -23.88 -2.21
N GLY A 86 -1.16 -24.19 -1.87
CA GLY A 86 -1.53 -25.31 -0.99
C GLY A 86 -1.09 -25.08 0.45
N LEU A 87 -1.05 -23.82 0.93
CA LEU A 87 -0.79 -23.51 2.33
C LEU A 87 -2.11 -23.51 3.11
N ASP A 88 -2.10 -24.13 4.29
CA ASP A 88 -3.23 -24.09 5.22
C ASP A 88 -3.17 -22.78 6.03
N ALA A 89 -3.61 -21.69 5.41
CA ALA A 89 -3.60 -20.37 5.99
C ALA A 89 -4.94 -19.67 5.71
N PRO A 90 -5.84 -19.60 6.70
CA PRO A 90 -7.19 -19.09 6.51
C PRO A 90 -7.24 -17.57 6.28
N ASP A 91 -6.24 -16.84 6.79
CA ASP A 91 -6.19 -15.39 6.72
C ASP A 91 -4.74 -14.86 6.66
N GLY A 92 -4.62 -13.53 6.52
CA GLY A 92 -3.33 -12.87 6.45
C GLY A 92 -2.51 -13.01 7.75
N ARG A 93 -3.15 -13.09 8.91
CA ARG A 93 -2.48 -13.24 10.21
C ARG A 93 -1.76 -14.58 10.29
N ALA A 94 -2.44 -15.68 9.94
CA ALA A 94 -1.84 -17.01 9.91
C ALA A 94 -0.62 -17.08 8.96
N ILE A 95 -0.69 -16.37 7.82
CA ILE A 95 0.43 -16.28 6.88
C ILE A 95 1.64 -15.58 7.53
N PHE A 96 1.44 -14.46 8.20
CA PHE A 96 2.53 -13.76 8.88
C PHE A 96 3.09 -14.54 10.06
N GLU A 97 2.26 -15.26 10.82
CA GLU A 97 2.70 -16.14 11.92
C GLU A 97 3.57 -17.29 11.40
N ALA A 98 3.17 -17.96 10.31
CA ALA A 98 3.96 -19.02 9.70
C ALA A 98 5.27 -18.49 9.08
N ALA A 99 5.23 -17.32 8.45
CA ALA A 99 6.42 -16.65 7.92
C ALA A 99 7.40 -16.27 9.05
N ALA A 100 6.90 -15.77 10.18
CA ALA A 100 7.70 -15.46 11.36
C ALA A 100 8.34 -16.71 11.99
N ALA A 101 7.67 -17.86 11.88
CA ALA A 101 8.22 -19.17 12.27
C ALA A 101 9.27 -19.73 11.30
N GLY A 102 9.53 -19.04 10.18
CA GLY A 102 10.54 -19.42 9.18
C GLY A 102 10.07 -20.42 8.14
N ASP A 103 8.76 -20.63 7.94
CA ASP A 103 8.26 -21.52 6.91
C ASP A 103 8.64 -20.99 5.51
N ALA A 104 9.48 -21.74 4.82
CA ALA A 104 10.08 -21.31 3.54
C ALA A 104 9.05 -21.14 2.42
N ARG A 105 7.98 -21.96 2.41
CA ARG A 105 6.91 -21.86 1.40
C ARG A 105 6.06 -20.62 1.62
N THR A 106 5.74 -20.33 2.87
CA THR A 106 5.01 -19.14 3.27
C THR A 106 5.82 -17.88 2.98
N LEU A 107 7.12 -17.88 3.29
CA LEU A 107 8.02 -16.77 2.95
C LEU A 107 8.11 -16.53 1.44
N ALA A 108 8.12 -17.58 0.61
CA ALA A 108 8.10 -17.43 -0.84
C ALA A 108 6.81 -16.75 -1.33
N VAL A 109 5.65 -17.15 -0.81
CA VAL A 109 4.35 -16.53 -1.12
C VAL A 109 4.32 -15.07 -0.67
N LEU A 110 4.78 -14.79 0.54
CA LEU A 110 4.83 -13.44 1.09
C LEU A 110 5.73 -12.51 0.26
N ASN A 111 6.92 -12.99 -0.13
CA ASN A 111 7.84 -12.24 -0.98
C ASN A 111 7.25 -11.97 -2.39
N GLY A 112 6.53 -12.94 -2.97
CA GLY A 112 5.80 -12.73 -4.21
C GLY A 112 4.75 -11.63 -4.09
N TRP A 113 3.97 -11.61 -3.01
CA TRP A 113 2.98 -10.58 -2.74
C TRP A 113 3.63 -9.20 -2.50
N ILE A 114 4.74 -9.13 -1.76
CA ILE A 114 5.51 -7.90 -1.55
C ILE A 114 6.00 -7.34 -2.89
N ASN A 115 6.45 -8.21 -3.80
CA ASN A 115 6.86 -7.78 -5.14
C ASN A 115 5.70 -7.15 -5.92
N GLU A 116 4.50 -7.72 -5.89
CA GLU A 116 3.32 -7.12 -6.54
C GLU A 116 2.99 -5.74 -5.95
N ILE A 117 3.06 -5.57 -4.63
CA ILE A 117 2.88 -4.27 -3.99
C ILE A 117 3.95 -3.29 -4.49
N ALA A 118 5.20 -3.71 -4.51
CA ALA A 118 6.32 -2.86 -4.91
C ALA A 118 6.25 -2.41 -6.37
N GLN A 119 5.78 -3.26 -7.29
CA GLN A 119 5.59 -2.90 -8.70
C GLN A 119 4.56 -1.77 -8.85
N GLY A 120 3.42 -1.86 -8.16
CA GLY A 120 2.43 -0.79 -8.18
C GLY A 120 2.95 0.51 -7.55
N LEU A 121 3.65 0.42 -6.41
CA LEU A 121 4.26 1.58 -5.77
C LEU A 121 5.35 2.22 -6.65
N ALA A 122 6.15 1.42 -7.36
CA ALA A 122 7.16 1.93 -8.28
C ALA A 122 6.54 2.77 -9.40
N GLY A 123 5.41 2.34 -9.97
CA GLY A 123 4.65 3.14 -10.92
C GLY A 123 4.20 4.48 -10.34
N LEU A 124 3.67 4.47 -9.12
CA LEU A 124 3.25 5.69 -8.43
C LEU A 124 4.43 6.61 -8.09
N VAL A 125 5.58 6.05 -7.70
CA VAL A 125 6.82 6.82 -7.46
C VAL A 125 7.26 7.55 -8.73
N HIS A 126 7.27 6.88 -9.87
CA HIS A 126 7.67 7.51 -11.13
C HIS A 126 6.70 8.61 -11.60
N ILE A 127 5.41 8.53 -11.22
CA ILE A 127 4.40 9.53 -11.61
C ILE A 127 4.41 10.74 -10.67
N PHE A 128 4.49 10.50 -9.35
CA PHE A 128 4.26 11.53 -8.34
C PHE A 128 5.53 12.00 -7.61
N ASN A 129 6.64 11.26 -7.74
CA ASN A 129 7.91 11.55 -7.07
C ASN A 129 7.74 11.91 -5.58
N PRO A 130 7.13 11.04 -4.76
CA PRO A 130 6.84 11.34 -3.36
C PRO A 130 8.11 11.34 -2.50
N GLN A 131 8.09 12.11 -1.43
CA GLN A 131 9.10 12.06 -0.37
C GLN A 131 8.83 10.89 0.60
N LEU A 132 7.56 10.51 0.77
CA LEU A 132 7.13 9.53 1.75
C LEU A 132 6.00 8.66 1.19
N ILE A 133 6.12 7.35 1.38
CA ILE A 133 5.03 6.38 1.22
C ILE A 133 4.64 5.86 2.59
N LEU A 134 3.36 5.98 2.94
CA LEU A 134 2.80 5.45 4.17
C LEU A 134 1.94 4.22 3.87
N ILE A 135 2.28 3.10 4.49
CA ILE A 135 1.54 1.84 4.37
C ILE A 135 0.67 1.66 5.60
N GLY A 136 -0.65 1.69 5.40
CA GLY A 136 -1.67 1.46 6.42
C GLY A 136 -2.39 0.12 6.23
N GLY A 137 -3.39 -0.12 7.06
CA GLY A 137 -4.18 -1.35 7.08
C GLY A 137 -3.68 -2.36 8.12
N GLY A 138 -4.44 -3.43 8.32
CA GLY A 138 -4.18 -4.40 9.40
C GLY A 138 -2.83 -5.10 9.34
N VAL A 139 -2.19 -5.15 8.19
CA VAL A 139 -0.87 -5.79 7.98
C VAL A 139 0.30 -4.83 8.19
N SER A 140 0.07 -3.53 8.33
CA SER A 140 1.13 -2.52 8.41
C SER A 140 1.99 -2.59 9.68
N ALA A 141 1.51 -3.33 10.71
CA ALA A 141 2.28 -3.60 11.93
C ALA A 141 3.50 -4.53 11.70
N GLN A 142 3.57 -5.19 10.56
CA GLN A 142 4.59 -6.20 10.24
C GLN A 142 5.87 -5.52 9.71
N GLN A 143 6.62 -4.86 10.59
CA GLN A 143 7.80 -4.09 10.18
C GLN A 143 8.82 -4.96 9.43
N ALA A 144 9.34 -6.00 10.07
CA ALA A 144 10.41 -6.84 9.52
C ALA A 144 9.95 -7.75 8.36
N LEU A 145 8.69 -8.18 8.36
CA LEU A 145 8.17 -9.11 7.35
C LEU A 145 7.48 -8.41 6.18
N LEU A 146 7.13 -7.13 6.31
CA LEU A 146 6.45 -6.38 5.25
C LEU A 146 7.17 -5.06 4.94
N ILE A 147 7.27 -4.15 5.89
CA ILE A 147 7.68 -2.77 5.60
C ILE A 147 9.12 -2.70 5.11
N ASP A 148 10.04 -3.35 5.80
CA ASP A 148 11.46 -3.34 5.45
C ASP A 148 11.75 -4.03 4.10
N PRO A 149 11.21 -5.24 3.84
CA PRO A 149 11.34 -5.88 2.53
C PRO A 149 10.67 -5.08 1.41
N LEU A 150 9.49 -4.48 1.68
CA LEU A 150 8.78 -3.65 0.71
C LEU A 150 9.59 -2.41 0.34
N ALA A 151 10.14 -1.69 1.33
CA ALA A 151 10.98 -0.54 1.11
C ALA A 151 12.22 -0.89 0.25
N ALA A 152 12.85 -2.03 0.54
CA ALA A 152 13.98 -2.53 -0.24
C ALA A 152 13.57 -2.87 -1.69
N GLN A 153 12.40 -3.52 -1.86
CA GLN A 153 11.91 -3.91 -3.18
C GLN A 153 11.48 -2.71 -4.03
N VAL A 154 10.81 -1.71 -3.42
CA VAL A 154 10.47 -0.45 -4.11
C VAL A 154 11.75 0.24 -4.63
N ARG A 155 12.78 0.39 -3.78
CA ARG A 155 14.05 1.01 -4.19
C ARG A 155 14.74 0.27 -5.35
N LYS A 156 14.61 -1.06 -5.43
CA LYS A 156 15.14 -1.86 -6.56
C LYS A 156 14.32 -1.69 -7.84
N SER A 157 13.05 -1.32 -7.73
CA SER A 157 12.08 -1.25 -8.84
C SER A 157 11.99 0.15 -9.46
N ILE A 158 12.67 1.16 -8.91
CA ILE A 158 12.63 2.54 -9.37
C ILE A 158 13.98 3.00 -9.89
N MET A 159 13.98 4.05 -10.71
CA MET A 159 15.22 4.67 -11.15
C MET A 159 15.99 5.24 -9.95
N PRO A 160 17.34 5.13 -9.91
CA PRO A 160 18.14 5.55 -8.74
C PRO A 160 17.86 6.98 -8.25
N ALA A 161 17.62 7.91 -9.17
CA ALA A 161 17.31 9.29 -8.82
C ALA A 161 16.03 9.46 -7.98
N PHE A 162 15.06 8.55 -8.10
CA PHE A 162 13.83 8.57 -7.31
C PHE A 162 14.01 7.91 -5.93
N ALA A 163 15.05 7.13 -5.74
CA ALA A 163 15.33 6.47 -4.46
C ALA A 163 15.96 7.42 -3.44
N GLU A 164 16.56 8.52 -3.91
CA GLU A 164 17.18 9.51 -3.05
C GLU A 164 16.10 10.27 -2.27
N GLY A 165 16.18 10.22 -0.93
CA GLY A 165 15.22 10.86 -0.03
C GLY A 165 13.84 10.20 0.06
N LEU A 166 13.56 9.13 -0.71
CA LEU A 166 12.31 8.39 -0.59
C LEU A 166 12.28 7.54 0.68
N GLU A 167 11.24 7.73 1.47
CA GLU A 167 10.96 6.93 2.65
C GLU A 167 9.71 6.07 2.47
N VAL A 168 9.75 4.82 2.96
CA VAL A 168 8.59 3.93 3.05
C VAL A 168 8.42 3.53 4.51
N ARG A 169 7.27 3.84 5.10
CA ARG A 169 7.01 3.64 6.53
C ARG A 169 5.64 3.02 6.76
N ALA A 170 5.49 2.31 7.87
CA ALA A 170 4.17 1.96 8.40
C ALA A 170 3.43 3.21 8.87
N ALA A 171 2.12 3.27 8.63
CA ALA A 171 1.26 4.26 9.26
C ALA A 171 1.02 3.87 10.72
N ALA A 172 1.12 4.83 11.66
CA ALA A 172 1.02 4.55 13.10
C ALA A 172 -0.36 4.05 13.56
N LEU A 173 -1.41 4.27 12.77
CA LEU A 173 -2.76 3.80 13.06
C LEU A 173 -3.09 2.61 12.17
N GLN A 174 -2.91 1.42 12.71
CA GLN A 174 -2.96 0.14 12.00
C GLN A 174 -4.32 -0.22 11.39
N ASN A 175 -5.45 0.24 11.91
CA ASN A 175 -6.79 -0.25 11.54
C ASN A 175 -7.76 0.79 10.97
N ASP A 176 -7.39 2.05 10.85
CA ASP A 176 -8.32 3.06 10.32
C ASP A 176 -8.15 3.25 8.81
N ALA A 177 -8.71 2.33 8.02
CA ALA A 177 -8.80 2.45 6.57
C ALA A 177 -9.53 3.73 6.09
N GLY A 178 -10.35 4.33 6.96
CA GLY A 178 -10.94 5.66 6.77
C GLY A 178 -9.94 6.82 6.86
N LEU A 179 -8.71 6.54 7.31
CA LEU A 179 -7.73 7.55 7.66
C LEU A 179 -7.14 8.28 6.45
N VAL A 180 -6.86 7.59 5.37
CA VAL A 180 -6.28 8.20 4.19
C VAL A 180 -7.26 9.21 3.59
N GLY A 181 -8.55 8.88 3.52
CA GLY A 181 -9.62 9.80 3.12
C GLY A 181 -9.85 10.97 4.10
N ALA A 182 -9.84 10.71 5.41
CA ALA A 182 -10.10 11.72 6.43
C ALA A 182 -8.98 12.75 6.58
N VAL A 183 -7.73 12.34 6.42
CA VAL A 183 -6.55 13.24 6.49
C VAL A 183 -6.58 14.28 5.40
N CYS A 184 -6.98 13.86 4.26
CA CYS A 184 -7.04 14.69 3.08
C CYS A 184 -8.14 15.77 3.22
N TYR A 185 -9.30 15.40 3.73
CA TYR A 185 -10.43 16.31 3.90
C TYR A 185 -10.18 17.44 4.93
N PHE A 186 -9.42 17.15 6.01
CA PHE A 186 -9.19 18.13 7.08
C PHE A 186 -8.14 19.22 6.76
N LYS A 187 -7.17 18.95 5.88
CA LYS A 187 -6.17 19.97 5.49
C LYS A 187 -6.74 21.05 4.56
N GLN A 188 -7.87 20.82 3.93
CA GLN A 188 -8.49 21.76 3.00
C GLN A 188 -9.44 22.76 3.67
N GLN A 189 -9.81 22.51 4.93
CA GLN A 189 -10.71 23.42 5.68
C GLN A 189 -9.97 24.39 6.61
N GLN A 190 -8.66 24.44 6.58
CA GLN A 190 -7.81 25.42 7.25
C GLN A 190 -6.98 26.23 6.24
#